data_31717c37a6af681dfcab1fdf7b9c918b
#
_entry.id   31717c37a6af681dfcab1fdf7b9c918b
#
_cell.length_a   1.000
_cell.length_b   1.000
_cell.length_c   1.000
_cell.angle_alpha   90.00
_cell.angle_beta   90.00
_cell.angle_gamma   90.00
#
_symmetry.space_group_name_H-M   'P 1'
#
loop_
_entity.id
_entity.type
_entity.pdbx_description
1 polymer ?
#
loop_
_entity_poly.entity_id
_entity_poly.type
_entity_poly.pdbx_seq_one_letter_code
_entity_poly.pdbx_strand_id
1 'polypeptide(L)'
;MILRPRQREFVMRCVGALKTHGNTLGVAPTGAGKTICLSGTAGEFLAHPDAKACVLAHRDELTAQNQSKFSRVNPRISTSVFDARQKSWEGQATFAMVQTLARNLSQLPTLDLLVIDEAHHCAAPTYRQVIDTTLARNPHALIYGVTATPNRGDGKGLREVFSNVADQIRLGELIRSGHLVSPRTFVIDVGTRDALGCVRKLAEDYDMNAVATIMNTSPVNAAVVRHWKERASGRKTIAFGATVAHAQAVCNAFLAEGVSAAVVHGDMSETDRKATLADFETGHLTVIVNVAVLTEGYDYTPTSCIVLLRPSSYKSTLIQMIGRGLRVVDPAEHPGVIKTDCVVLDFGTASLVHGSLEQEVDLDGFEGNGEAPTKECPSCAAQIPMASRECAYFASS
;
A
#
# COMPACT_ATOMS: atom_id res chain seq x y z
N MET A 1 -6.83 22.52 -2.71
CA MET A 1 -7.07 21.27 -3.48
C MET A 1 -8.54 20.87 -3.31
N ILE A 2 -9.23 20.41 -4.35
CA ILE A 2 -10.65 20.05 -4.27
C ILE A 2 -10.77 18.52 -4.09
N LEU A 3 -11.49 18.07 -3.07
CA LEU A 3 -11.79 16.66 -2.87
C LEU A 3 -12.71 16.15 -3.99
N ARG A 4 -12.44 14.96 -4.53
CA ARG A 4 -13.34 14.25 -5.43
C ARG A 4 -14.67 13.94 -4.73
N PRO A 5 -15.81 13.78 -5.43
CA PRO A 5 -17.11 13.55 -4.78
C PRO A 5 -17.08 12.39 -3.76
N ARG A 6 -16.51 11.25 -4.14
CA ARG A 6 -16.40 10.07 -3.25
C ARG A 6 -15.47 10.29 -2.04
N GLN A 7 -14.40 11.06 -2.21
CA GLN A 7 -13.53 11.46 -1.09
C GLN A 7 -14.24 12.38 -0.11
N ARG A 8 -15.05 13.31 -0.63
CA ARG A 8 -15.87 14.20 0.21
C ARG A 8 -16.88 13.41 1.03
N GLU A 9 -17.57 12.46 0.41
CA GLU A 9 -18.51 11.58 1.11
C GLU A 9 -17.81 10.78 2.21
N PHE A 10 -16.65 10.19 1.92
CA PHE A 10 -15.83 9.48 2.89
C PHE A 10 -15.44 10.37 4.08
N VAL A 11 -14.95 11.58 3.81
CA VAL A 11 -14.60 12.56 4.85
C VAL A 11 -15.82 12.89 5.72
N MET A 12 -16.99 13.18 5.11
CA MET A 12 -18.20 13.50 5.86
C MET A 12 -18.64 12.34 6.77
N ARG A 13 -18.57 11.09 6.30
CA ARG A 13 -18.90 9.91 7.10
C ARG A 13 -17.91 9.73 8.25
N CYS A 14 -16.60 9.90 7.99
CA CYS A 14 -15.58 9.81 9.04
C CYS A 14 -15.77 10.91 10.11
N VAL A 15 -16.03 12.14 9.70
CA VAL A 15 -16.31 13.26 10.62
C VAL A 15 -17.57 12.98 11.48
N GLY A 16 -18.64 12.48 10.83
CA GLY A 16 -19.88 12.12 11.54
C GLY A 16 -19.63 11.01 12.57
N ALA A 17 -18.92 9.95 12.20
CA ALA A 17 -18.60 8.83 13.08
C ALA A 17 -17.72 9.26 14.27
N LEU A 18 -16.70 10.09 14.03
CA LEU A 18 -15.85 10.64 15.11
C LEU A 18 -16.65 11.45 16.13
N LYS A 19 -17.56 12.32 15.65
CA LYS A 19 -18.43 13.11 16.53
C LYS A 19 -19.38 12.24 17.37
N THR A 20 -19.81 11.10 16.83
CA THR A 20 -20.78 10.21 17.49
C THR A 20 -20.09 9.23 18.45
N HIS A 21 -18.94 8.69 18.06
CA HIS A 21 -18.33 7.54 18.74
C HIS A 21 -16.98 7.87 19.41
N GLY A 22 -16.41 9.04 19.18
CA GLY A 22 -15.07 9.43 19.70
C GLY A 22 -13.91 8.76 18.96
N ASN A 23 -14.13 7.63 18.30
CA ASN A 23 -13.13 6.94 17.47
C ASN A 23 -13.78 6.31 16.24
N THR A 24 -13.01 6.15 15.17
CA THR A 24 -13.47 5.45 13.96
C THR A 24 -12.32 5.05 13.05
N LEU A 25 -12.56 4.01 12.26
CA LEU A 25 -11.69 3.56 11.17
C LEU A 25 -12.30 3.94 9.82
N GLY A 26 -11.48 4.56 8.97
CA GLY A 26 -11.78 4.74 7.55
C GLY A 26 -10.96 3.77 6.71
N VAL A 27 -11.59 3.10 5.73
CA VAL A 27 -10.92 2.14 4.88
C VAL A 27 -10.87 2.64 3.45
N ALA A 28 -9.66 2.84 2.92
CA ALA A 28 -9.45 3.37 1.58
C ALA A 28 -8.25 2.68 0.92
N PRO A 29 -8.44 1.93 -0.18
CA PRO A 29 -7.38 1.19 -0.84
C PRO A 29 -6.31 2.11 -1.42
N THR A 30 -5.15 1.53 -1.77
CA THR A 30 -4.09 2.24 -2.48
C THR A 30 -4.65 2.89 -3.74
N GLY A 31 -4.36 4.17 -3.96
CA GLY A 31 -4.89 4.95 -5.11
C GLY A 31 -6.22 5.67 -4.85
N ALA A 32 -6.96 5.37 -3.76
CA ALA A 32 -8.15 6.13 -3.37
C ALA A 32 -7.85 7.58 -2.95
N GLY A 33 -6.60 7.91 -2.68
CA GLY A 33 -6.20 9.18 -2.08
C GLY A 33 -6.37 9.19 -0.56
N LYS A 34 -6.01 8.09 0.10
CA LYS A 34 -6.08 7.90 1.55
C LYS A 34 -5.56 9.11 2.34
N THR A 35 -4.36 9.61 2.00
CA THR A 35 -3.76 10.79 2.65
C THR A 35 -4.60 12.07 2.45
N ILE A 36 -5.25 12.21 1.30
CA ILE A 36 -6.15 13.35 1.01
C ILE A 36 -7.42 13.27 1.87
N CYS A 37 -8.02 12.06 1.98
CA CYS A 37 -9.16 11.83 2.86
C CYS A 37 -8.81 12.07 4.33
N LEU A 38 -7.65 11.55 4.77
CA LEU A 38 -7.10 11.80 6.11
C LEU A 38 -6.96 13.30 6.38
N SER A 39 -6.34 14.03 5.45
CA SER A 39 -6.13 15.46 5.56
C SER A 39 -7.44 16.25 5.59
N GLY A 40 -8.43 15.85 4.78
CA GLY A 40 -9.75 16.45 4.77
C GLY A 40 -10.47 16.25 6.12
N THR A 41 -10.48 15.01 6.64
CA THR A 41 -11.10 14.71 7.93
C THR A 41 -10.43 15.48 9.08
N ALA A 42 -9.09 15.49 9.14
CA ALA A 42 -8.37 16.21 10.18
C ALA A 42 -8.58 17.73 10.10
N GLY A 43 -8.64 18.28 8.87
CA GLY A 43 -8.89 19.70 8.64
C GLY A 43 -10.23 20.19 9.19
N GLU A 44 -11.28 19.37 9.15
CA GLU A 44 -12.60 19.70 9.71
C GLU A 44 -12.56 19.91 11.24
N PHE A 45 -11.71 19.17 11.95
CA PHE A 45 -11.53 19.32 13.40
C PHE A 45 -10.56 20.44 13.78
N LEU A 46 -9.63 20.80 12.89
CA LEU A 46 -8.65 21.87 13.09
C LEU A 46 -9.15 23.24 12.60
N ALA A 47 -10.43 23.37 12.30
CA ALA A 47 -11.03 24.68 11.95
C ALA A 47 -10.98 25.66 13.11
N HIS A 48 -10.94 25.19 14.38
CA HIS A 48 -10.74 26.03 15.56
C HIS A 48 -9.23 26.32 15.74
N PRO A 49 -8.81 27.57 15.98
CA PRO A 49 -7.41 27.93 16.04
C PRO A 49 -6.59 27.23 17.14
N ASP A 50 -7.24 26.93 18.25
CA ASP A 50 -6.60 26.29 19.41
C ASP A 50 -6.56 24.77 19.33
N ALA A 51 -7.27 24.17 18.35
CA ALA A 51 -7.32 22.74 18.20
C ALA A 51 -5.95 22.16 17.78
N LYS A 52 -5.57 21.06 18.40
CA LYS A 52 -4.29 20.36 18.17
C LYS A 52 -4.53 18.93 17.68
N ALA A 53 -3.87 18.57 16.59
CA ALA A 53 -3.87 17.20 16.11
C ALA A 53 -2.45 16.65 15.94
N CYS A 54 -2.32 15.33 16.12
CA CYS A 54 -1.11 14.60 15.77
C CYS A 54 -1.45 13.54 14.71
N VAL A 55 -0.65 13.48 13.64
CA VAL A 55 -0.74 12.47 12.58
C VAL A 55 0.44 11.52 12.72
N LEU A 56 0.17 10.26 13.08
CA LEU A 56 1.18 9.23 13.26
C LEU A 56 1.48 8.53 11.95
N ALA A 57 2.78 8.35 11.67
CA ALA A 57 3.29 7.49 10.61
C ALA A 57 4.41 6.60 11.15
N HIS A 58 4.69 5.49 10.47
CA HIS A 58 5.72 4.54 10.89
C HIS A 58 7.05 4.70 10.16
N ARG A 59 7.14 5.57 9.13
CA ARG A 59 8.34 5.88 8.34
C ARG A 59 8.49 7.38 8.13
N ASP A 60 9.73 7.85 8.10
CA ASP A 60 10.06 9.26 7.88
C ASP A 60 9.54 9.79 6.54
N GLU A 61 9.68 9.00 5.47
CA GLU A 61 9.20 9.39 4.13
C GLU A 61 7.68 9.61 4.13
N LEU A 62 6.93 8.77 4.86
CA LEU A 62 5.47 8.92 4.99
C LEU A 62 5.11 10.16 5.81
N THR A 63 5.88 10.48 6.84
CA THR A 63 5.68 11.68 7.66
C THR A 63 5.77 12.94 6.81
N ALA A 64 6.84 13.08 6.00
CA ALA A 64 7.04 14.21 5.12
C ALA A 64 5.99 14.30 4.01
N GLN A 65 5.63 13.15 3.39
CA GLN A 65 4.59 13.10 2.36
C GLN A 65 3.21 13.47 2.92
N ASN A 66 2.86 12.98 4.10
CA ASN A 66 1.60 13.30 4.76
C ASN A 66 1.51 14.79 5.09
N GLN A 67 2.59 15.38 5.62
CA GLN A 67 2.65 16.82 5.88
C GLN A 67 2.47 17.65 4.61
N SER A 68 3.21 17.31 3.55
CA SER A 68 3.12 18.03 2.26
C SER A 68 1.70 17.98 1.67
N LYS A 69 1.10 16.79 1.63
CA LYS A 69 -0.28 16.61 1.12
C LYS A 69 -1.30 17.31 2.01
N PHE A 70 -1.13 17.25 3.33
CA PHE A 70 -2.00 17.94 4.28
C PHE A 70 -1.98 19.46 4.07
N SER A 71 -0.80 20.07 3.95
CA SER A 71 -0.65 21.53 3.71
C SER A 71 -1.27 21.96 2.39
N ARG A 72 -1.28 21.10 1.36
CA ARG A 72 -1.98 21.37 0.08
C ARG A 72 -3.51 21.34 0.21
N VAL A 73 -4.04 20.47 1.10
CA VAL A 73 -5.49 20.36 1.36
C VAL A 73 -5.93 21.50 2.30
N ASN A 74 -5.13 21.80 3.32
CA ASN A 74 -5.43 22.72 4.41
C ASN A 74 -4.39 23.85 4.50
N PRO A 75 -4.31 24.77 3.52
CA PRO A 75 -3.22 25.75 3.44
C PRO A 75 -3.21 26.81 4.57
N ARG A 76 -4.28 26.88 5.36
CA ARG A 76 -4.39 27.82 6.50
C ARG A 76 -4.02 27.21 7.84
N ILE A 77 -3.84 25.88 7.91
CA ILE A 77 -3.51 25.18 9.14
C ILE A 77 -1.99 25.05 9.22
N SER A 78 -1.42 25.54 10.32
CA SER A 78 0.02 25.43 10.58
C SER A 78 0.42 23.99 10.87
N THR A 79 1.59 23.60 10.36
CA THR A 79 2.10 22.22 10.54
C THR A 79 3.46 22.23 11.21
N SER A 80 3.76 21.16 11.95
CA SER A 80 5.08 20.87 12.52
C SER A 80 5.44 19.40 12.38
N VAL A 81 6.69 19.04 12.64
CA VAL A 81 7.19 17.66 12.54
C VAL A 81 7.80 17.23 13.87
N PHE A 82 7.55 15.96 14.23
CA PHE A 82 8.14 15.31 15.40
C PHE A 82 8.79 13.98 14.98
N ASP A 83 10.06 14.06 14.61
CA ASP A 83 10.87 12.91 14.16
C ASP A 83 12.24 12.87 14.86
N ALA A 84 13.16 12.08 14.34
CA ALA A 84 14.52 11.98 14.88
C ALA A 84 15.34 13.28 14.73
N ARG A 85 15.03 14.10 13.72
CA ARG A 85 15.78 15.32 13.37
C ARG A 85 15.15 16.58 13.98
N GLN A 86 13.80 16.61 14.06
CA GLN A 86 13.04 17.75 14.53
C GLN A 86 11.97 17.31 15.55
N LYS A 87 11.83 18.04 16.65
CA LYS A 87 10.85 17.77 17.71
C LYS A 87 10.06 19.03 18.01
N SER A 88 9.12 19.39 17.11
CA SER A 88 8.30 20.59 17.25
C SER A 88 6.82 20.26 17.39
N TRP A 89 6.14 20.97 18.30
CA TRP A 89 4.70 20.95 18.52
C TRP A 89 4.04 22.32 18.25
N GLU A 90 4.72 23.20 17.53
CA GLU A 90 4.24 24.57 17.31
C GLU A 90 3.04 24.63 16.35
N GLY A 91 2.97 23.68 15.38
CA GLY A 91 1.83 23.60 14.47
C GLY A 91 0.53 23.15 15.13
N GLN A 92 -0.61 23.47 14.52
CA GLN A 92 -1.89 22.90 14.88
C GLN A 92 -1.93 21.38 14.52
N ALA A 93 -1.34 21.01 13.38
CA ALA A 93 -1.18 19.62 12.98
C ALA A 93 0.30 19.23 13.06
N THR A 94 0.65 18.30 13.95
CA THR A 94 2.00 17.75 14.07
C THR A 94 2.07 16.39 13.42
N PHE A 95 3.03 16.21 12.50
CA PHE A 95 3.29 14.93 11.83
C PHE A 95 4.40 14.22 12.59
N ALA A 96 4.08 13.07 13.20
CA ALA A 96 4.99 12.40 14.12
C ALA A 96 5.35 10.99 13.65
N MET A 97 6.65 10.66 13.75
CA MET A 97 7.12 9.28 13.63
C MET A 97 6.85 8.54 14.93
N VAL A 98 6.05 7.48 14.87
CA VAL A 98 5.55 6.78 16.06
C VAL A 98 6.65 6.28 16.99
N GLN A 99 7.77 5.73 16.46
CA GLN A 99 8.88 5.22 17.26
C GLN A 99 9.60 6.35 18.02
N THR A 100 9.72 7.52 17.38
CA THR A 100 10.33 8.69 18.04
C THR A 100 9.42 9.24 19.13
N LEU A 101 8.12 9.34 18.84
CA LEU A 101 7.14 9.85 19.80
C LEU A 101 6.98 8.91 21.00
N ALA A 102 6.92 7.59 20.79
CA ALA A 102 6.82 6.60 21.86
C ALA A 102 8.00 6.67 22.86
N ARG A 103 9.18 7.11 22.41
CA ARG A 103 10.35 7.33 23.27
C ARG A 103 10.34 8.71 23.97
N ASN A 104 9.43 9.60 23.59
CA ASN A 104 9.36 10.98 24.08
C ASN A 104 7.95 11.38 24.53
N LEU A 105 7.20 10.45 25.11
CA LEU A 105 5.79 10.67 25.51
C LEU A 105 5.60 11.81 26.50
N SER A 106 6.62 12.14 27.31
CA SER A 106 6.58 13.30 28.20
C SER A 106 6.36 14.63 27.48
N GLN A 107 6.78 14.71 26.20
CA GLN A 107 6.66 15.92 25.35
C GLN A 107 5.33 15.98 24.58
N LEU A 108 4.49 14.93 24.61
CA LEU A 108 3.20 14.91 23.94
C LEU A 108 2.31 16.01 24.53
N PRO A 109 1.77 16.96 23.77
CA PRO A 109 0.83 17.96 24.28
C PRO A 109 -0.57 17.34 24.51
N THR A 110 -1.48 18.11 25.03
CA THR A 110 -2.90 17.78 24.99
C THR A 110 -3.37 17.86 23.54
N LEU A 111 -3.94 16.77 23.02
CA LEU A 111 -4.45 16.68 21.66
C LEU A 111 -5.96 16.60 21.66
N ASP A 112 -6.60 17.21 20.66
CA ASP A 112 -8.04 17.06 20.38
C ASP A 112 -8.29 15.90 19.40
N LEU A 113 -7.30 15.62 18.52
CA LEU A 113 -7.40 14.57 17.52
C LEU A 113 -6.05 13.84 17.36
N LEU A 114 -6.07 12.53 17.48
CA LEU A 114 -4.97 11.65 17.07
C LEU A 114 -5.37 10.92 15.79
N VAL A 115 -4.59 11.11 14.73
CA VAL A 115 -4.79 10.47 13.43
C VAL A 115 -3.72 9.42 13.22
N ILE A 116 -4.11 8.22 12.80
CA ILE A 116 -3.20 7.10 12.61
C ILE A 116 -3.26 6.67 11.14
N ASP A 117 -2.20 6.99 10.41
CA ASP A 117 -2.00 6.46 9.06
C ASP A 117 -1.48 5.02 9.14
N GLU A 118 -1.91 4.17 8.21
CA GLU A 118 -1.73 2.71 8.24
C GLU A 118 -2.19 2.10 9.58
N ALA A 119 -3.45 2.40 9.94
CA ALA A 119 -4.05 2.03 11.22
C ALA A 119 -4.03 0.53 11.54
N HIS A 120 -3.75 -0.34 10.57
CA HIS A 120 -3.51 -1.76 10.81
C HIS A 120 -2.29 -2.03 11.73
N HIS A 121 -1.42 -1.05 11.93
CA HIS A 121 -0.31 -1.13 12.91
C HIS A 121 -0.72 -0.80 14.36
N CYS A 122 -1.96 -0.34 14.62
CA CYS A 122 -2.39 0.14 15.95
C CYS A 122 -2.24 -0.88 17.09
N ALA A 123 -2.27 -2.17 16.80
CA ALA A 123 -2.09 -3.20 17.82
C ALA A 123 -0.63 -3.33 18.31
N ALA A 124 0.33 -2.68 17.65
CA ALA A 124 1.72 -2.69 18.10
C ALA A 124 1.87 -1.86 19.41
N PRO A 125 2.71 -2.32 20.36
CA PRO A 125 2.88 -1.66 21.66
C PRO A 125 3.22 -0.17 21.57
N THR A 126 4.03 0.24 20.58
CA THR A 126 4.41 1.65 20.38
C THR A 126 3.22 2.53 20.04
N TYR A 127 2.28 2.06 19.22
CA TYR A 127 1.06 2.79 18.91
C TYR A 127 0.13 2.85 20.12
N ARG A 128 -0.04 1.71 20.82
CA ARG A 128 -0.88 1.65 22.03
C ARG A 128 -0.41 2.64 23.07
N GLN A 129 0.89 2.73 23.36
CA GLN A 129 1.46 3.70 24.29
C GLN A 129 1.10 5.15 23.93
N VAL A 130 1.17 5.52 22.64
CA VAL A 130 0.80 6.87 22.21
C VAL A 130 -0.70 7.12 22.36
N ILE A 131 -1.55 6.16 21.98
CA ILE A 131 -3.01 6.24 22.10
C ILE A 131 -3.39 6.40 23.59
N ASP A 132 -2.91 5.52 24.45
CA ASP A 132 -3.23 5.51 25.89
C ASP A 132 -2.75 6.79 26.56
N THR A 133 -1.56 7.29 26.21
CA THR A 133 -1.05 8.57 26.73
C THR A 133 -1.88 9.76 26.25
N THR A 134 -2.35 9.73 25.00
CA THR A 134 -3.24 10.77 24.45
C THR A 134 -4.55 10.81 25.25
N LEU A 135 -5.19 9.66 25.44
CA LEU A 135 -6.46 9.55 26.17
C LEU A 135 -6.29 9.83 27.68
N ALA A 136 -5.15 9.50 28.27
CA ALA A 136 -4.85 9.86 29.67
C ALA A 136 -4.73 11.39 29.86
N ARG A 137 -4.23 12.12 28.85
CA ARG A 137 -4.11 13.60 28.89
C ARG A 137 -5.42 14.31 28.53
N ASN A 138 -6.15 13.76 27.56
CA ASN A 138 -7.47 14.25 27.15
C ASN A 138 -8.41 13.05 26.91
N PRO A 139 -9.27 12.70 27.88
CA PRO A 139 -10.24 11.61 27.70
C PRO A 139 -11.26 11.85 26.57
N HIS A 140 -11.39 13.09 26.09
CA HIS A 140 -12.26 13.46 24.98
C HIS A 140 -11.53 13.55 23.64
N ALA A 141 -10.24 13.23 23.59
CA ALA A 141 -9.48 13.19 22.33
C ALA A 141 -10.10 12.18 21.36
N LEU A 142 -10.25 12.62 20.11
CA LEU A 142 -10.78 11.77 19.04
C LEU A 142 -9.65 10.91 18.46
N ILE A 143 -9.94 9.64 18.17
CA ILE A 143 -8.99 8.70 17.57
C ILE A 143 -9.46 8.32 16.17
N TYR A 144 -8.74 8.75 15.17
CA TYR A 144 -9.05 8.48 13.75
C TYR A 144 -8.01 7.59 13.11
N GLY A 145 -8.40 6.40 12.68
CA GLY A 145 -7.56 5.50 11.91
C GLY A 145 -7.90 5.50 10.43
N VAL A 146 -6.89 5.45 9.57
CA VAL A 146 -7.08 5.21 8.14
C VAL A 146 -6.15 4.09 7.69
N THR A 147 -6.68 3.14 6.91
CA THR A 147 -5.88 2.04 6.36
C THR A 147 -6.40 1.61 4.99
N ALA A 148 -5.50 1.05 4.19
CA ALA A 148 -5.89 0.36 2.96
C ALA A 148 -6.33 -1.09 3.23
N THR A 149 -5.88 -1.66 4.33
CA THR A 149 -5.96 -3.09 4.67
C THR A 149 -6.35 -3.26 6.12
N PRO A 150 -7.66 -3.27 6.41
CA PRO A 150 -8.19 -3.28 7.78
C PRO A 150 -7.96 -4.62 8.49
N ASN A 151 -7.99 -5.73 7.73
CA ASN A 151 -7.82 -7.06 8.30
C ASN A 151 -6.33 -7.35 8.45
N ARG A 152 -5.94 -7.66 9.67
CA ARG A 152 -4.57 -8.00 10.01
C ARG A 152 -4.37 -9.50 9.80
N GLY A 153 -3.30 -9.85 9.12
CA GLY A 153 -2.98 -11.25 8.90
C GLY A 153 -2.54 -12.02 10.14
N ASP A 154 -2.28 -11.32 11.27
CA ASP A 154 -1.97 -11.96 12.56
C ASP A 154 -3.24 -12.29 13.39
N GLY A 155 -4.44 -12.09 12.82
CA GLY A 155 -5.72 -12.36 13.47
C GLY A 155 -6.06 -11.43 14.65
N LYS A 156 -5.25 -10.39 14.89
CA LYS A 156 -5.53 -9.38 15.91
C LYS A 156 -6.41 -8.31 15.31
N GLY A 157 -7.65 -8.23 15.77
CA GLY A 157 -8.61 -7.22 15.34
C GLY A 157 -8.22 -5.81 15.74
N LEU A 158 -8.82 -4.84 15.06
CA LEU A 158 -8.67 -3.41 15.38
C LEU A 158 -9.76 -2.91 16.33
N ARG A 159 -10.68 -3.78 16.77
CA ARG A 159 -11.81 -3.45 17.66
C ARG A 159 -11.37 -2.91 19.02
N GLU A 160 -10.20 -3.27 19.49
CA GLU A 160 -9.64 -2.71 20.74
C GLU A 160 -9.35 -1.20 20.65
N VAL A 161 -9.20 -0.66 19.43
CA VAL A 161 -8.92 0.77 19.20
C VAL A 161 -10.13 1.46 18.57
N PHE A 162 -10.77 0.81 17.59
CA PHE A 162 -11.87 1.40 16.82
C PHE A 162 -13.17 0.65 17.08
N SER A 163 -14.18 1.35 17.58
CA SER A 163 -15.50 0.78 17.85
C SER A 163 -16.34 0.57 16.59
N ASN A 164 -15.99 1.27 15.49
CA ASN A 164 -16.74 1.24 14.22
C ASN A 164 -15.87 1.52 13.01
N VAL A 165 -16.42 1.24 11.82
CA VAL A 165 -15.90 1.63 10.52
C VAL A 165 -16.84 2.67 9.93
N ALA A 166 -16.37 3.89 9.74
CA ALA A 166 -17.18 4.98 9.21
C ALA A 166 -17.55 4.79 7.73
N ASP A 167 -16.58 4.37 6.93
CA ASP A 167 -16.76 4.13 5.51
C ASP A 167 -15.64 3.26 4.94
N GLN A 168 -15.97 2.53 3.87
CA GLN A 168 -15.04 1.75 3.08
C GLN A 168 -15.17 2.11 1.61
N ILE A 169 -14.07 2.59 1.00
CA ILE A 169 -13.97 2.71 -0.46
C ILE A 169 -13.49 1.36 -0.99
N ARG A 170 -14.23 0.76 -1.93
CA ARG A 170 -13.87 -0.54 -2.53
C ARG A 170 -12.99 -0.35 -3.78
N LEU A 171 -12.09 -1.29 -4.01
CA LEU A 171 -11.18 -1.27 -5.18
C LEU A 171 -11.98 -1.27 -6.50
N GLY A 172 -13.00 -2.14 -6.61
CA GLY A 172 -13.86 -2.20 -7.79
C GLY A 172 -14.66 -0.93 -8.04
N GLU A 173 -15.00 -0.17 -6.99
CA GLU A 173 -15.62 1.16 -7.14
C GLU A 173 -14.66 2.14 -7.83
N LEU A 174 -13.39 2.15 -7.43
CA LEU A 174 -12.37 3.01 -8.03
C LEU A 174 -12.04 2.63 -9.47
N ILE A 175 -12.04 1.34 -9.79
CA ILE A 175 -11.85 0.85 -11.17
C ILE A 175 -13.04 1.28 -12.04
N ARG A 176 -14.28 1.02 -11.61
CA ARG A 176 -15.48 1.42 -12.38
C ARG A 176 -15.60 2.93 -12.59
N SER A 177 -15.12 3.72 -11.64
CA SER A 177 -15.11 5.19 -11.74
C SER A 177 -13.88 5.75 -12.48
N GLY A 178 -13.00 4.90 -13.02
CA GLY A 178 -11.80 5.31 -13.76
C GLY A 178 -10.71 5.95 -12.91
N HIS A 179 -10.75 5.78 -11.58
CA HIS A 179 -9.72 6.28 -10.68
C HIS A 179 -8.55 5.31 -10.50
N LEU A 180 -8.76 4.04 -10.86
CA LEU A 180 -7.74 3.00 -10.98
C LEU A 180 -7.93 2.25 -12.29
N VAL A 181 -6.84 1.69 -12.81
CA VAL A 181 -6.90 0.76 -13.94
C VAL A 181 -7.17 -0.67 -13.44
N SER A 182 -7.70 -1.51 -14.31
CA SER A 182 -7.96 -2.92 -13.99
C SER A 182 -6.67 -3.73 -13.94
N PRO A 183 -6.48 -4.62 -12.95
CA PRO A 183 -5.40 -5.59 -12.95
C PRO A 183 -5.72 -6.75 -13.90
N ARG A 184 -4.76 -7.11 -14.79
CA ARG A 184 -4.76 -8.37 -15.56
C ARG A 184 -3.78 -9.33 -14.91
N THR A 185 -4.28 -10.26 -14.12
CA THR A 185 -3.44 -11.19 -13.35
C THR A 185 -3.24 -12.50 -14.10
N PHE A 186 -1.99 -12.88 -14.28
CA PHE A 186 -1.55 -14.17 -14.79
C PHE A 186 -0.81 -14.90 -13.68
N VAL A 187 -1.34 -16.03 -13.25
CA VAL A 187 -0.64 -16.93 -12.33
C VAL A 187 0.18 -17.91 -13.16
N ILE A 188 1.48 -17.87 -12.97
CA ILE A 188 2.43 -18.59 -13.82
C ILE A 188 3.16 -19.63 -12.97
N ASP A 189 2.86 -20.91 -13.21
CA ASP A 189 3.58 -21.99 -12.57
C ASP A 189 4.84 -22.35 -13.39
N VAL A 190 5.97 -22.20 -12.73
CA VAL A 190 7.29 -22.57 -13.29
C VAL A 190 7.84 -23.84 -12.64
N GLY A 191 6.93 -24.70 -12.12
CA GLY A 191 7.27 -25.94 -11.43
C GLY A 191 7.66 -25.73 -9.95
N THR A 192 7.33 -24.58 -9.38
CA THR A 192 7.69 -24.22 -7.99
C THR A 192 6.49 -24.20 -7.04
N ARG A 193 5.29 -24.35 -7.54
CA ARG A 193 4.03 -24.18 -6.79
C ARG A 193 3.94 -25.07 -5.56
N ASP A 194 4.19 -26.36 -5.71
CA ASP A 194 4.07 -27.33 -4.60
C ASP A 194 5.14 -27.06 -3.54
N ALA A 195 6.38 -26.76 -3.98
CA ALA A 195 7.46 -26.42 -3.07
C ALA A 195 7.19 -25.13 -2.29
N LEU A 196 6.64 -24.08 -2.94
CA LEU A 196 6.23 -22.85 -2.28
C LEU A 196 5.09 -23.09 -1.27
N GLY A 197 4.16 -23.99 -1.57
CA GLY A 197 3.08 -24.37 -0.67
C GLY A 197 3.56 -25.02 0.64
N CYS A 198 4.76 -25.62 0.63
CA CYS A 198 5.38 -26.23 1.81
C CYS A 198 6.25 -25.27 2.63
N VAL A 199 6.47 -24.02 2.18
CA VAL A 199 7.31 -23.05 2.90
C VAL A 199 6.62 -22.64 4.20
N ARG A 200 7.39 -22.68 5.30
CA ARG A 200 6.93 -22.29 6.63
C ARG A 200 6.57 -20.82 6.69
N LYS A 201 5.44 -20.50 7.31
CA LYS A 201 5.10 -19.12 7.71
C LYS A 201 5.80 -18.78 9.02
N LEU A 202 6.44 -17.61 9.05
CA LEU A 202 6.99 -16.97 10.23
C LEU A 202 5.99 -15.93 10.77
N ALA A 203 6.35 -15.23 11.86
CA ALA A 203 5.42 -14.29 12.51
C ALA A 203 4.92 -13.16 11.59
N GLU A 204 5.76 -12.71 10.64
CA GLU A 204 5.44 -11.56 9.78
C GLU A 204 5.18 -11.93 8.32
N ASP A 205 5.72 -13.05 7.82
CA ASP A 205 5.52 -13.52 6.45
C ASP A 205 6.07 -14.96 6.29
N TYR A 206 6.15 -15.48 5.07
CA TYR A 206 6.86 -16.71 4.78
C TYR A 206 8.37 -16.59 5.08
N ASP A 207 9.04 -17.73 5.30
CA ASP A 207 10.50 -17.76 5.32
C ASP A 207 11.07 -17.40 3.93
N MET A 208 11.46 -16.12 3.78
CA MET A 208 11.94 -15.60 2.50
C MET A 208 13.27 -16.21 2.04
N ASN A 209 14.06 -16.78 2.94
CA ASN A 209 15.26 -17.52 2.54
C ASN A 209 14.89 -18.87 1.91
N ALA A 210 13.92 -19.57 2.50
CA ALA A 210 13.37 -20.80 1.91
C ALA A 210 12.69 -20.52 0.55
N VAL A 211 11.91 -19.42 0.45
CA VAL A 211 11.34 -18.96 -0.82
C VAL A 211 12.43 -18.70 -1.85
N ALA A 212 13.49 -17.97 -1.47
CA ALA A 212 14.60 -17.68 -2.37
C ALA A 212 15.31 -18.95 -2.85
N THR A 213 15.48 -19.95 -1.98
CA THR A 213 16.08 -21.24 -2.36
C THR A 213 15.28 -21.93 -3.47
N ILE A 214 13.96 -21.82 -3.45
CA ILE A 214 13.07 -22.42 -4.47
C ILE A 214 13.08 -21.56 -5.75
N MET A 215 12.93 -20.24 -5.61
CA MET A 215 12.69 -19.33 -6.73
C MET A 215 13.97 -18.85 -7.41
N ASN A 216 15.09 -18.74 -6.70
CA ASN A 216 16.33 -18.19 -7.23
C ASN A 216 17.16 -19.26 -7.97
N THR A 217 16.61 -19.79 -9.03
CA THR A 217 17.30 -20.71 -9.96
C THR A 217 17.36 -20.11 -11.37
N SER A 218 18.42 -20.43 -12.13
CA SER A 218 18.56 -19.89 -13.49
C SER A 218 17.37 -20.19 -14.40
N PRO A 219 16.76 -21.40 -14.38
CA PRO A 219 15.57 -21.68 -15.19
C PRO A 219 14.37 -20.84 -14.80
N VAL A 220 14.13 -20.63 -13.49
CA VAL A 220 13.03 -19.80 -12.99
C VAL A 220 13.24 -18.34 -13.37
N ASN A 221 14.44 -17.78 -13.15
CA ASN A 221 14.76 -16.40 -13.50
C ASN A 221 14.63 -16.15 -15.01
N ALA A 222 15.07 -17.10 -15.86
CA ALA A 222 14.89 -17.03 -17.30
C ALA A 222 13.40 -17.10 -17.71
N ALA A 223 12.60 -17.94 -17.02
CA ALA A 223 11.17 -18.02 -17.27
C ALA A 223 10.45 -16.70 -16.90
N VAL A 224 10.84 -16.04 -15.82
CA VAL A 224 10.32 -14.72 -15.44
C VAL A 224 10.51 -13.71 -16.57
N VAL A 225 11.71 -13.60 -17.11
CA VAL A 225 12.02 -12.66 -18.21
C VAL A 225 11.24 -13.02 -19.48
N ARG A 226 11.16 -14.31 -19.84
CA ARG A 226 10.40 -14.78 -21.00
C ARG A 226 8.93 -14.39 -20.89
N HIS A 227 8.26 -14.71 -19.77
CA HIS A 227 6.86 -14.38 -19.57
C HIS A 227 6.61 -12.87 -19.50
N TRP A 228 7.57 -12.11 -18.96
CA TRP A 228 7.50 -10.66 -19.00
C TRP A 228 7.59 -10.12 -20.43
N LYS A 229 8.51 -10.62 -21.26
CA LYS A 229 8.62 -10.24 -22.67
C LYS A 229 7.34 -10.54 -23.46
N GLU A 230 6.71 -11.68 -23.19
CA GLU A 230 5.47 -12.10 -23.86
C GLU A 230 4.26 -11.21 -23.50
N ARG A 231 4.15 -10.74 -22.26
CA ARG A 231 2.93 -10.11 -21.73
C ARG A 231 3.06 -8.66 -21.31
N ALA A 232 4.28 -8.20 -21.07
CA ALA A 232 4.54 -6.88 -20.48
C ALA A 232 5.73 -6.14 -21.08
N SER A 233 6.20 -6.54 -22.26
CA SER A 233 7.34 -5.88 -22.94
C SER A 233 7.11 -4.38 -23.04
N GLY A 234 8.14 -3.59 -22.70
CA GLY A 234 8.10 -2.13 -22.73
C GLY A 234 7.33 -1.46 -21.58
N ARG A 235 6.69 -2.22 -20.69
CA ARG A 235 5.97 -1.65 -19.53
C ARG A 235 6.92 -1.33 -18.39
N LYS A 236 6.74 -0.17 -17.76
CA LYS A 236 7.38 0.16 -16.49
C LYS A 236 6.98 -0.87 -15.44
N THR A 237 7.94 -1.59 -14.90
CA THR A 237 7.74 -2.80 -14.11
C THR A 237 8.37 -2.70 -12.73
N ILE A 238 7.62 -3.07 -11.70
CA ILE A 238 8.14 -3.33 -10.35
C ILE A 238 8.01 -4.82 -10.06
N ALA A 239 9.14 -5.48 -9.82
CA ALA A 239 9.21 -6.87 -9.40
C ALA A 239 9.49 -6.97 -7.88
N PHE A 240 8.77 -7.83 -7.19
CA PHE A 240 8.89 -8.05 -5.74
C PHE A 240 9.63 -9.36 -5.48
N GLY A 241 10.93 -9.28 -5.12
CA GLY A 241 11.79 -10.40 -4.82
C GLY A 241 11.73 -10.84 -3.36
N ALA A 242 12.20 -12.07 -3.08
CA ALA A 242 12.21 -12.63 -1.73
C ALA A 242 13.43 -12.15 -0.91
N THR A 243 14.63 -12.14 -1.53
CA THR A 243 15.89 -11.71 -0.91
C THR A 243 16.69 -10.83 -1.87
N VAL A 244 17.67 -10.12 -1.37
CA VAL A 244 18.55 -9.26 -2.19
C VAL A 244 19.30 -10.10 -3.24
N ALA A 245 19.80 -11.28 -2.86
CA ALA A 245 20.46 -12.20 -3.80
C ALA A 245 19.53 -12.67 -4.91
N HIS A 246 18.26 -12.99 -4.60
CA HIS A 246 17.26 -13.34 -5.59
C HIS A 246 16.95 -12.14 -6.51
N ALA A 247 16.75 -10.96 -5.93
CA ALA A 247 16.50 -9.74 -6.72
C ALA A 247 17.66 -9.43 -7.68
N GLN A 248 18.90 -9.60 -7.25
CA GLN A 248 20.09 -9.41 -8.09
C GLN A 248 20.15 -10.43 -9.23
N ALA A 249 19.85 -11.70 -8.97
CA ALA A 249 19.84 -12.73 -10.00
C ALA A 249 18.75 -12.48 -11.06
N VAL A 250 17.57 -12.06 -10.65
CA VAL A 250 16.47 -11.68 -11.57
C VAL A 250 16.85 -10.42 -12.36
N CYS A 251 17.44 -9.41 -11.72
CA CYS A 251 17.95 -8.22 -12.40
C CYS A 251 18.97 -8.58 -13.49
N ASN A 252 19.94 -9.44 -13.15
CA ASN A 252 20.95 -9.92 -14.10
C ASN A 252 20.31 -10.69 -15.27
N ALA A 253 19.24 -11.45 -15.03
CA ALA A 253 18.51 -12.14 -16.08
C ALA A 253 17.83 -11.16 -17.06
N PHE A 254 17.24 -10.04 -16.54
CA PHE A 254 16.70 -8.98 -17.39
C PHE A 254 17.81 -8.28 -18.20
N LEU A 255 18.94 -7.95 -17.57
CA LEU A 255 20.08 -7.31 -18.23
C LEU A 255 20.67 -8.19 -19.34
N ALA A 256 20.82 -9.50 -19.12
CA ALA A 256 21.30 -10.47 -20.10
C ALA A 256 20.41 -10.53 -21.34
N GLU A 257 19.12 -10.22 -21.20
CA GLU A 257 18.14 -10.19 -22.29
C GLU A 257 17.92 -8.77 -22.86
N GLY A 258 18.83 -7.82 -22.55
CA GLY A 258 18.82 -6.46 -23.09
C GLY A 258 17.77 -5.54 -22.47
N VAL A 259 17.18 -5.90 -21.33
CA VAL A 259 16.19 -5.08 -20.63
C VAL A 259 16.87 -4.33 -19.50
N SER A 260 16.77 -2.99 -19.50
CA SER A 260 17.35 -2.15 -18.45
C SER A 260 16.67 -2.41 -17.10
N ALA A 261 17.44 -2.85 -16.13
CA ALA A 261 16.94 -3.22 -14.82
C ALA A 261 17.91 -2.83 -13.70
N ALA A 262 17.39 -2.56 -12.52
CA ALA A 262 18.17 -2.32 -11.29
C ALA A 262 17.48 -2.92 -10.06
N VAL A 263 18.27 -3.12 -9.00
CA VAL A 263 17.76 -3.62 -7.70
C VAL A 263 17.59 -2.45 -6.74
N VAL A 264 16.51 -2.50 -5.93
CA VAL A 264 16.28 -1.58 -4.81
C VAL A 264 15.97 -2.39 -3.54
N HIS A 265 16.73 -2.13 -2.46
CA HIS A 265 16.56 -2.81 -1.16
C HIS A 265 16.90 -1.89 0.02
N GLY A 266 16.60 -2.36 1.23
CA GLY A 266 16.71 -1.55 2.45
C GLY A 266 18.14 -1.15 2.83
N ASP A 267 19.15 -1.97 2.48
CA ASP A 267 20.56 -1.73 2.84
C ASP A 267 21.25 -0.71 1.91
N MET A 268 20.58 -0.25 0.84
CA MET A 268 21.12 0.81 -0.03
C MET A 268 21.19 2.14 0.71
N SER A 269 22.21 2.96 0.39
CA SER A 269 22.22 4.34 0.83
C SER A 269 20.99 5.09 0.31
N GLU A 270 20.53 6.09 1.06
CA GLU A 270 19.40 6.93 0.62
C GLU A 270 19.68 7.61 -0.73
N THR A 271 20.94 8.02 -0.95
CA THR A 271 21.38 8.66 -2.20
C THR A 271 21.28 7.70 -3.39
N ASP A 272 21.84 6.48 -3.27
CA ASP A 272 21.81 5.49 -4.34
C ASP A 272 20.40 5.05 -4.66
N ARG A 273 19.57 4.85 -3.61
CA ARG A 273 18.15 4.51 -3.78
C ARG A 273 17.40 5.60 -4.53
N LYS A 274 17.58 6.87 -4.17
CA LYS A 274 16.96 8.00 -4.88
C LYS A 274 17.44 8.10 -6.34
N ALA A 275 18.72 7.91 -6.60
CA ALA A 275 19.27 7.91 -7.95
C ALA A 275 18.64 6.80 -8.81
N THR A 276 18.59 5.56 -8.30
CA THR A 276 17.98 4.43 -9.00
C THR A 276 16.48 4.66 -9.31
N LEU A 277 15.73 5.22 -8.36
CA LEU A 277 14.34 5.56 -8.58
C LEU A 277 14.17 6.68 -9.61
N ALA A 278 15.02 7.70 -9.60
CA ALA A 278 15.03 8.75 -10.61
C ALA A 278 15.33 8.20 -12.02
N ASP A 279 16.25 7.27 -12.17
CA ASP A 279 16.53 6.59 -13.45
C ASP A 279 15.32 5.78 -13.96
N PHE A 280 14.56 5.18 -13.04
CA PHE A 280 13.32 4.52 -13.40
C PHE A 280 12.25 5.52 -13.86
N GLU A 281 12.10 6.63 -13.18
CA GLU A 281 11.13 7.69 -13.50
C GLU A 281 11.47 8.42 -14.81
N THR A 282 12.75 8.67 -15.08
CA THR A 282 13.22 9.33 -16.30
C THR A 282 13.27 8.41 -17.53
N GLY A 283 13.10 7.12 -17.36
CA GLY A 283 13.03 6.16 -18.49
C GLY A 283 14.32 5.40 -18.76
N HIS A 284 15.42 5.67 -18.06
CA HIS A 284 16.66 4.93 -18.19
C HIS A 284 16.53 3.47 -17.75
N LEU A 285 15.65 3.20 -16.78
CA LEU A 285 15.32 1.85 -16.33
C LEU A 285 13.89 1.47 -16.72
N THR A 286 13.70 0.24 -17.15
CA THR A 286 12.38 -0.36 -17.45
C THR A 286 11.86 -1.18 -16.28
N VAL A 287 12.76 -1.88 -15.57
CA VAL A 287 12.42 -2.79 -14.48
C VAL A 287 13.15 -2.42 -13.21
N ILE A 288 12.43 -2.34 -12.10
CA ILE A 288 13.00 -2.36 -10.76
C ILE A 288 12.66 -3.68 -10.10
N VAL A 289 13.68 -4.39 -9.59
CA VAL A 289 13.51 -5.56 -8.73
C VAL A 289 13.74 -5.11 -7.30
N ASN A 290 12.68 -5.13 -6.49
CA ASN A 290 12.75 -4.61 -5.13
C ASN A 290 12.59 -5.69 -4.07
N VAL A 291 13.19 -5.46 -2.90
CA VAL A 291 13.01 -6.28 -1.69
C VAL A 291 12.48 -5.40 -0.57
N ALA A 292 11.19 -5.59 -0.25
CA ALA A 292 10.48 -5.01 0.89
C ALA A 292 10.43 -3.46 0.99
N VAL A 293 11.02 -2.70 0.05
CA VAL A 293 11.11 -1.23 0.16
C VAL A 293 9.95 -0.52 -0.53
N LEU A 294 9.54 -0.97 -1.72
CA LEU A 294 8.54 -0.28 -2.54
C LEU A 294 7.10 -0.76 -2.29
N THR A 295 6.89 -1.60 -1.29
CA THR A 295 5.56 -2.04 -0.89
C THR A 295 4.71 -0.88 -0.39
N GLU A 296 5.35 0.09 0.28
CA GLU A 296 4.70 1.30 0.80
C GLU A 296 5.50 2.56 0.41
N GLY A 297 4.82 3.71 0.35
CA GLY A 297 5.45 5.02 0.20
C GLY A 297 5.87 5.43 -1.22
N TYR A 298 6.13 4.50 -2.14
CA TYR A 298 6.54 4.85 -3.52
C TYR A 298 5.33 5.10 -4.44
N ASP A 299 5.36 6.21 -5.17
CA ASP A 299 4.24 6.67 -6.01
C ASP A 299 4.71 7.09 -7.40
N TYR A 300 4.85 6.11 -8.31
CA TYR A 300 5.13 6.36 -9.72
C TYR A 300 4.02 5.77 -10.58
N THR A 301 3.11 6.63 -11.04
CA THR A 301 1.87 6.26 -11.73
C THR A 301 2.06 5.56 -13.08
N PRO A 302 3.14 5.78 -13.86
CA PRO A 302 3.40 5.04 -15.10
C PRO A 302 3.70 3.55 -14.92
N THR A 303 3.96 3.07 -13.69
CA THR A 303 4.11 1.63 -13.42
C THR A 303 2.86 0.88 -13.88
N SER A 304 3.01 0.00 -14.87
CA SER A 304 1.91 -0.74 -15.51
C SER A 304 2.11 -2.26 -15.58
N CYS A 305 3.19 -2.74 -14.94
CA CYS A 305 3.41 -4.16 -14.69
C CYS A 305 3.92 -4.40 -13.28
N ILE A 306 3.36 -5.42 -12.61
CA ILE A 306 3.79 -5.92 -11.31
C ILE A 306 4.20 -7.38 -11.47
N VAL A 307 5.39 -7.73 -10.99
CA VAL A 307 5.89 -9.11 -10.98
C VAL A 307 6.04 -9.59 -9.55
N LEU A 308 5.31 -10.63 -9.17
CA LEU A 308 5.35 -11.22 -7.84
C LEU A 308 6.22 -12.48 -7.88
N LEU A 309 7.42 -12.39 -7.30
CA LEU A 309 8.41 -13.48 -7.25
C LEU A 309 8.46 -14.15 -5.88
N ARG A 310 7.50 -13.85 -5.05
CA ARG A 310 7.38 -14.39 -3.70
C ARG A 310 5.91 -14.59 -3.34
N PRO A 311 5.58 -15.59 -2.53
CA PRO A 311 4.28 -15.66 -1.90
C PRO A 311 4.10 -14.50 -0.91
N SER A 312 2.89 -14.30 -0.45
CA SER A 312 2.56 -13.38 0.64
C SER A 312 1.71 -14.12 1.67
N SER A 313 2.06 -14.01 2.94
CA SER A 313 1.25 -14.57 4.02
C SER A 313 -0.05 -13.79 4.21
N TYR A 314 -0.06 -12.53 3.80
CA TYR A 314 -1.17 -11.62 4.05
C TYR A 314 -1.72 -11.01 2.75
N LYS A 315 -3.03 -11.01 2.65
CA LYS A 315 -3.77 -10.36 1.56
C LYS A 315 -3.46 -8.86 1.50
N SER A 316 -3.26 -8.24 2.64
CA SER A 316 -2.87 -6.83 2.75
C SER A 316 -1.59 -6.51 1.97
N THR A 317 -0.55 -7.33 2.13
CA THR A 317 0.73 -7.17 1.41
C THR A 317 0.54 -7.35 -0.10
N LEU A 318 -0.26 -8.34 -0.52
CA LEU A 318 -0.60 -8.54 -1.94
C LEU A 318 -1.29 -7.30 -2.53
N ILE A 319 -2.31 -6.77 -1.83
CA ILE A 319 -3.05 -5.57 -2.26
C ILE A 319 -2.11 -4.36 -2.36
N GLN A 320 -1.19 -4.19 -1.43
CA GLN A 320 -0.20 -3.11 -1.46
C GLN A 320 0.76 -3.24 -2.65
N MET A 321 1.30 -4.45 -2.90
CA MET A 321 2.18 -4.71 -4.03
C MET A 321 1.50 -4.44 -5.38
N ILE A 322 0.32 -5.02 -5.61
CA ILE A 322 -0.43 -4.83 -6.86
C ILE A 322 -0.92 -3.39 -6.99
N GLY A 323 -1.32 -2.78 -5.90
CA GLY A 323 -1.80 -1.39 -5.84
C GLY A 323 -0.81 -0.36 -6.38
N ARG A 324 0.50 -0.66 -6.40
CA ARG A 324 1.52 0.20 -7.04
C ARG A 324 1.30 0.35 -8.54
N GLY A 325 0.77 -0.70 -9.18
CA GLY A 325 0.51 -0.72 -10.62
C GLY A 325 -0.90 -0.25 -11.02
N LEU A 326 -1.83 -0.05 -10.08
CA LEU A 326 -3.23 0.24 -10.43
C LEU A 326 -3.56 1.72 -10.63
N ARG A 327 -2.69 2.63 -10.23
CA ARG A 327 -2.97 4.07 -10.33
C ARG A 327 -3.05 4.54 -11.77
N VAL A 328 -4.01 5.41 -12.06
CA VAL A 328 -4.10 6.08 -13.36
C VAL A 328 -2.97 7.10 -13.52
N VAL A 329 -2.55 7.31 -14.74
CA VAL A 329 -1.55 8.33 -15.10
C VAL A 329 -2.25 9.66 -15.30
N ASP A 330 -1.70 10.72 -14.71
CA ASP A 330 -2.11 12.08 -15.03
C ASP A 330 -1.40 12.53 -16.32
N PRO A 331 -2.14 12.82 -17.41
CA PRO A 331 -1.52 13.26 -18.66
C PRO A 331 -0.74 14.59 -18.55
N ALA A 332 -1.05 15.41 -17.54
CA ALA A 332 -0.33 16.65 -17.29
C ALA A 332 1.06 16.41 -16.67
N GLU A 333 1.18 15.36 -15.83
CA GLU A 333 2.46 14.99 -15.21
C GLU A 333 3.30 14.08 -16.13
N HIS A 334 2.64 13.23 -16.93
CA HIS A 334 3.30 12.26 -17.82
C HIS A 334 2.72 12.33 -19.23
N PRO A 335 3.06 13.37 -20.03
CA PRO A 335 2.57 13.53 -21.40
C PRO A 335 2.93 12.32 -22.27
N GLY A 336 1.97 11.80 -23.03
CA GLY A 336 2.18 10.70 -23.97
C GLY A 336 2.18 9.30 -23.34
N VAL A 337 2.08 9.16 -22.03
CA VAL A 337 1.96 7.85 -21.37
C VAL A 337 0.51 7.40 -21.36
N ILE A 338 0.24 6.29 -22.08
CA ILE A 338 -1.09 5.65 -22.10
C ILE A 338 -1.04 4.41 -21.21
N LYS A 339 -1.95 4.34 -20.23
CA LYS A 339 -2.08 3.22 -19.31
C LYS A 339 -3.55 2.87 -19.14
N THR A 340 -3.96 1.74 -19.69
CA THR A 340 -5.35 1.24 -19.68
C THR A 340 -5.57 0.11 -18.69
N ASP A 341 -4.49 -0.62 -18.35
CA ASP A 341 -4.50 -1.75 -17.44
C ASP A 341 -3.17 -1.85 -16.65
N CYS A 342 -3.12 -2.78 -15.71
CA CYS A 342 -1.88 -3.23 -15.07
C CYS A 342 -1.73 -4.75 -15.24
N VAL A 343 -0.66 -5.18 -15.90
CA VAL A 343 -0.31 -6.60 -15.98
C VAL A 343 0.29 -7.05 -14.65
N VAL A 344 -0.25 -8.12 -14.07
CA VAL A 344 0.29 -8.77 -12.86
C VAL A 344 0.78 -10.15 -13.24
N LEU A 345 2.08 -10.40 -13.12
CA LEU A 345 2.70 -11.72 -13.35
C LEU A 345 3.01 -12.34 -11.99
N ASP A 346 2.23 -13.31 -11.57
CA ASP A 346 2.35 -13.95 -10.26
C ASP A 346 3.01 -15.32 -10.38
N PHE A 347 4.30 -15.36 -10.06
CA PHE A 347 5.10 -16.58 -9.93
C PHE A 347 5.13 -17.11 -8.50
N GLY A 348 4.77 -16.25 -7.52
CA GLY A 348 4.76 -16.56 -6.10
C GLY A 348 3.45 -17.19 -5.62
N THR A 349 2.48 -17.41 -6.51
CA THR A 349 1.14 -17.99 -6.21
C THR A 349 0.29 -17.18 -5.22
N ALA A 350 0.69 -15.95 -4.89
CA ALA A 350 0.00 -15.13 -3.89
C ALA A 350 -1.47 -14.85 -4.30
N SER A 351 -1.74 -14.66 -5.60
CA SER A 351 -3.09 -14.44 -6.12
C SER A 351 -3.98 -15.68 -6.00
N LEU A 352 -3.43 -16.91 -6.02
CA LEU A 352 -4.19 -18.13 -5.77
C LEU A 352 -4.56 -18.29 -4.31
N VAL A 353 -3.64 -17.91 -3.41
CA VAL A 353 -3.85 -18.02 -1.96
C VAL A 353 -4.88 -17.01 -1.47
N HIS A 354 -4.84 -15.78 -1.99
CA HIS A 354 -5.66 -14.67 -1.49
C HIS A 354 -6.85 -14.30 -2.39
N GLY A 355 -6.94 -14.87 -3.60
CA GLY A 355 -8.06 -14.65 -4.52
C GLY A 355 -8.24 -13.19 -4.92
N SER A 356 -9.49 -12.70 -4.85
CA SER A 356 -9.84 -11.33 -5.21
C SER A 356 -9.09 -10.29 -4.39
N LEU A 357 -8.75 -9.15 -5.03
CA LEU A 357 -8.17 -7.98 -4.33
C LEU A 357 -9.20 -7.21 -3.49
N GLU A 358 -10.49 -7.53 -3.59
CA GLU A 358 -11.52 -6.99 -2.71
C GLU A 358 -11.39 -7.60 -1.31
N GLN A 359 -11.58 -6.78 -0.29
CA GLN A 359 -11.53 -7.20 1.10
C GLN A 359 -12.71 -6.58 1.85
N GLU A 360 -13.47 -7.40 2.58
CA GLU A 360 -14.45 -6.91 3.53
C GLU A 360 -13.79 -6.63 4.87
N VAL A 361 -14.25 -5.57 5.53
CA VAL A 361 -13.68 -5.15 6.81
C VAL A 361 -14.26 -5.97 7.93
N ASP A 362 -13.39 -6.60 8.71
CA ASP A 362 -13.73 -7.20 9.98
C ASP A 362 -12.82 -6.65 11.10
N LEU A 363 -13.42 -5.90 12.02
CA LEU A 363 -12.71 -5.33 13.17
C LEU A 363 -12.27 -6.39 14.18
N ASP A 364 -12.90 -7.56 14.20
CA ASP A 364 -12.57 -8.67 15.11
C ASP A 364 -11.42 -9.53 14.58
N GLY A 365 -10.95 -9.27 13.35
CA GLY A 365 -9.77 -9.90 12.78
C GLY A 365 -10.02 -11.24 12.07
N PHE A 366 -11.28 -11.64 11.87
CA PHE A 366 -11.60 -12.81 11.07
C PHE A 366 -11.42 -12.47 9.59
N GLU A 367 -10.48 -13.12 8.94
CA GLU A 367 -10.46 -13.14 7.48
C GLU A 367 -11.64 -14.01 7.02
N GLY A 368 -12.64 -13.40 6.39
CA GLY A 368 -13.72 -14.14 5.77
C GLY A 368 -13.12 -15.07 4.71
N ASN A 369 -13.19 -16.38 4.93
CA ASN A 369 -12.76 -17.43 4.00
C ASN A 369 -13.67 -17.53 2.75
N GLY A 370 -14.31 -16.45 2.37
CA GLY A 370 -15.24 -16.34 1.24
C GLY A 370 -14.57 -15.80 -0.01
N GLU A 371 -13.55 -16.46 -0.54
CA GLU A 371 -13.01 -16.12 -1.84
C GLU A 371 -14.03 -16.44 -2.92
N ALA A 372 -14.37 -15.42 -3.74
CA ALA A 372 -15.06 -15.70 -4.98
C ALA A 372 -14.13 -16.56 -5.85
N PRO A 373 -14.50 -17.83 -6.18
CA PRO A 373 -13.63 -18.69 -6.95
C PRO A 373 -13.31 -18.06 -8.30
N THR A 374 -12.06 -18.19 -8.73
CA THR A 374 -11.59 -17.68 -10.03
C THR A 374 -11.41 -18.82 -11.01
N LYS A 375 -11.44 -18.49 -12.31
CA LYS A 375 -11.10 -19.38 -13.42
C LYS A 375 -10.16 -18.67 -14.38
N GLU A 376 -9.41 -19.46 -15.13
CA GLU A 376 -8.59 -18.93 -16.21
C GLU A 376 -9.46 -18.66 -17.44
N CYS A 377 -9.28 -17.48 -18.04
CA CYS A 377 -9.95 -17.15 -19.30
C CYS A 377 -9.36 -17.98 -20.44
N PRO A 378 -10.17 -18.78 -21.17
CA PRO A 378 -9.65 -19.63 -22.24
C PRO A 378 -9.06 -18.84 -23.41
N SER A 379 -9.40 -17.56 -23.56
CA SER A 379 -8.95 -16.73 -24.70
C SER A 379 -7.66 -15.95 -24.43
N CYS A 380 -7.44 -15.51 -23.17
CA CYS A 380 -6.26 -14.67 -22.84
C CYS A 380 -5.50 -15.15 -21.60
N ALA A 381 -5.88 -16.29 -21.02
CA ALA A 381 -5.27 -16.91 -19.83
C ALA A 381 -5.24 -16.02 -18.55
N ALA A 382 -5.95 -14.89 -18.54
CA ALA A 382 -6.07 -14.06 -17.33
C ALA A 382 -7.03 -14.71 -16.31
N GLN A 383 -6.73 -14.58 -15.01
CA GLN A 383 -7.62 -15.00 -13.94
C GLN A 383 -8.84 -14.06 -13.88
N ILE A 384 -10.02 -14.63 -13.99
CA ILE A 384 -11.30 -13.91 -13.94
C ILE A 384 -12.22 -14.56 -12.89
N PRO A 385 -13.19 -13.84 -12.33
CA PRO A 385 -14.17 -14.43 -11.40
C PRO A 385 -14.88 -15.64 -12.03
N MET A 386 -15.09 -16.71 -11.26
CA MET A 386 -15.77 -17.94 -11.76
C MET A 386 -17.15 -17.66 -12.37
N ALA A 387 -17.88 -16.69 -11.79
CA ALA A 387 -19.21 -16.29 -12.26
C ALA A 387 -19.18 -15.42 -13.53
N SER A 388 -18.00 -14.94 -13.98
CA SER A 388 -17.91 -14.12 -15.19
C SER A 388 -18.26 -14.92 -16.42
N ARG A 389 -19.20 -14.42 -17.20
CA ARG A 389 -19.61 -14.98 -18.50
C ARG A 389 -18.73 -14.45 -19.64
N GLU A 390 -18.17 -13.25 -19.46
CA GLU A 390 -17.33 -12.56 -20.42
C GLU A 390 -16.02 -12.12 -19.72
N CYS A 391 -14.93 -12.09 -20.49
CA CYS A 391 -13.65 -11.61 -20.02
C CYS A 391 -13.54 -10.12 -20.32
N ALA A 392 -13.46 -9.29 -19.29
CA ALA A 392 -13.33 -7.84 -19.44
C ALA A 392 -12.07 -7.42 -20.25
N TYR A 393 -11.11 -8.31 -20.42
CA TYR A 393 -9.84 -8.04 -21.12
C TYR A 393 -9.85 -8.49 -22.59
N PHE A 394 -10.85 -9.27 -23.02
CA PHE A 394 -10.96 -9.77 -24.39
C PHE A 394 -11.96 -8.97 -25.24
N ALA A 395 -12.90 -8.27 -24.59
CA ALA A 395 -13.93 -7.48 -25.28
C ALA A 395 -13.44 -6.08 -25.74
N SER A 396 -12.17 -5.74 -25.54
CA SER A 396 -11.59 -4.42 -25.87
C SER A 396 -10.58 -4.46 -27.02
N SER A 397 -10.70 -5.44 -27.93
CA SER A 397 -9.95 -5.47 -29.22
C SER A 397 -10.85 -5.10 -30.39
#